data_49623026fd4faafe228d69e53dd778d7
#
_entry.id   49623026fd4faafe228d69e53dd778d7
#
_cell.length_a   1.000
_cell.length_b   1.000
_cell.length_c   1.000
_cell.angle_alpha   90.00
_cell.angle_beta   90.00
_cell.angle_gamma   90.00
#
_symmetry.space_group_name_H-M   'P 1'
#
loop_
_entity.id
_entity.type
_entity.pdbx_description
1 polymer ?
#
loop_
_entity_poly.entity_id
_entity_poly.type
_entity_poly.pdbx_seq_one_letter_code
_entity_poly.pdbx_strand_id
1 'polypeptide(L)'
;MTRPVLLAVDDEPAAAALVAEELRKRYGTDYRVVCERSARAALLALEAARDSGEPVALLLADLSMPEMTGLDFLCRAHGLHPGASRVLMFDWGDRTAAGSTLPAWTLGQLDDWIPKPIGPADEHFHQGVSAFLYGWAQQHRPGMEMVQVVARRTSARSHEIRDVLSRNSVRYGFHEPDSATGRALLERTPVTGAEETLPVLVTFDGQVLVDPSNADIARAFGIPTSADTGTYDVVIIGAGPAGLAAAVYGASEGLRAAVLEQEAIGGQAGSSSLIRNYLGFPRGVSGTELAIRAVQQAGMFGAEIVYGRATGITAAGVERAVTLADGGRISARAVLIATGVSYRRLGIPSLEARIGVGVFYGAAASEAPAMRDEEVYVVGGANSAGQAALHLAKYASRVTLLVRAPSLQATMSDYLIRQITAADTIDVRQRTEVVEATGEGRLTGLVLRDRESGVISTVPAAALFVLIGAEPHTGWLPTEIQRDRHGYVRTGTEVTTSTLHRPPLPFETSMPGIFAVGDVRHGSVKRVASSVGEGSVAIQQVHDYLAPPGF
;
A
#
# COMPACT_ATOMS: atom_id res chain seq x y z
N MET A 1 -22.31 20.80 5.52
CA MET A 1 -21.94 19.80 4.50
C MET A 1 -23.18 18.99 4.12
N THR A 2 -23.44 18.79 2.85
CA THR A 2 -24.53 17.92 2.38
C THR A 2 -24.24 16.47 2.78
N ARG A 3 -25.27 15.76 3.28
CA ARG A 3 -25.11 14.33 3.63
C ARG A 3 -24.92 13.51 2.36
N PRO A 4 -23.88 12.65 2.27
CA PRO A 4 -23.69 11.81 1.10
C PRO A 4 -24.86 10.86 0.88
N VAL A 5 -25.09 10.50 -0.38
CA VAL A 5 -26.18 9.58 -0.75
C VAL A 5 -25.75 8.12 -0.54
N LEU A 6 -26.63 7.34 0.06
CA LEU A 6 -26.64 5.89 0.07
C LEU A 6 -27.86 5.45 -0.73
N LEU A 7 -27.67 4.85 -1.90
CA LEU A 7 -28.77 4.45 -2.77
C LEU A 7 -28.89 2.92 -2.80
N ALA A 8 -30.12 2.42 -2.61
CA ALA A 8 -30.47 1.02 -2.80
C ALA A 8 -31.56 0.89 -3.87
N VAL A 9 -31.49 -0.17 -4.69
CA VAL A 9 -32.54 -0.51 -5.65
C VAL A 9 -32.85 -2.00 -5.59
N ASP A 10 -34.14 -2.31 -5.45
CA ASP A 10 -34.68 -3.66 -5.39
C ASP A 10 -36.13 -3.62 -5.89
N ASP A 11 -36.51 -4.45 -6.85
CA ASP A 11 -37.84 -4.43 -7.46
C ASP A 11 -38.88 -5.16 -6.59
N GLU A 12 -38.45 -6.03 -5.68
CA GLU A 12 -39.35 -6.71 -4.75
C GLU A 12 -39.79 -5.75 -3.62
N PRO A 13 -41.10 -5.47 -3.48
CA PRO A 13 -41.58 -4.47 -2.52
C PRO A 13 -41.19 -4.74 -1.06
N ALA A 14 -41.20 -5.99 -0.66
CA ALA A 14 -40.90 -6.40 0.72
C ALA A 14 -39.41 -6.26 1.02
N ALA A 15 -38.54 -6.71 0.12
CA ALA A 15 -37.10 -6.59 0.23
C ALA A 15 -36.67 -5.12 0.20
N ALA A 16 -37.16 -4.33 -0.75
CA ALA A 16 -36.89 -2.89 -0.84
C ALA A 16 -37.30 -2.15 0.44
N ALA A 17 -38.45 -2.47 1.03
CA ALA A 17 -38.91 -1.86 2.29
C ALA A 17 -37.99 -2.19 3.46
N LEU A 18 -37.62 -3.47 3.60
CA LEU A 18 -36.73 -3.93 4.68
C LEU A 18 -35.34 -3.29 4.55
N VAL A 19 -34.73 -3.32 3.36
CA VAL A 19 -33.45 -2.66 3.08
C VAL A 19 -33.52 -1.17 3.40
N ALA A 20 -34.59 -0.49 2.98
CA ALA A 20 -34.79 0.95 3.24
C ALA A 20 -34.89 1.25 4.73
N GLU A 21 -35.64 0.43 5.50
CA GLU A 21 -35.79 0.59 6.94
C GLU A 21 -34.46 0.41 7.66
N GLU A 22 -33.74 -0.67 7.38
CA GLU A 22 -32.44 -0.98 7.99
C GLU A 22 -31.40 0.11 7.70
N LEU A 23 -31.31 0.57 6.46
CA LEU A 23 -30.38 1.63 6.08
C LEU A 23 -30.73 2.97 6.75
N ARG A 24 -32.01 3.36 6.79
CA ARG A 24 -32.44 4.63 7.42
C ARG A 24 -32.22 4.60 8.91
N LYS A 25 -32.53 3.48 9.56
CA LYS A 25 -32.40 3.33 11.01
C LYS A 25 -30.95 3.51 11.48
N ARG A 26 -30.00 2.91 10.77
CA ARG A 26 -28.59 2.91 11.19
C ARG A 26 -27.77 4.06 10.61
N TYR A 27 -28.03 4.44 9.36
CA TYR A 27 -27.17 5.40 8.64
C TYR A 27 -27.87 6.73 8.30
N GLY A 28 -29.18 6.85 8.52
CA GLY A 28 -29.98 8.01 8.11
C GLY A 28 -29.58 9.33 8.76
N THR A 29 -28.84 9.32 9.86
CA THR A 29 -28.28 10.52 10.49
C THR A 29 -27.14 11.11 9.66
N ASP A 30 -26.26 10.25 9.13
CA ASP A 30 -25.01 10.65 8.47
C ASP A 30 -25.12 10.63 6.94
N TYR A 31 -26.08 9.90 6.40
CA TYR A 31 -26.29 9.70 4.97
C TYR A 31 -27.74 10.00 4.56
N ARG A 32 -27.93 10.50 3.34
CA ARG A 32 -29.24 10.58 2.71
C ARG A 32 -29.56 9.24 2.06
N VAL A 33 -30.47 8.47 2.66
CA VAL A 33 -30.86 7.15 2.15
C VAL A 33 -31.95 7.29 1.09
N VAL A 34 -31.65 6.81 -0.11
CA VAL A 34 -32.56 6.74 -1.27
C VAL A 34 -32.79 5.27 -1.60
N CYS A 35 -34.05 4.86 -1.67
CA CYS A 35 -34.42 3.49 -2.03
C CYS A 35 -35.44 3.54 -3.16
N GLU A 36 -35.10 2.92 -4.28
CA GLU A 36 -35.90 2.89 -5.49
C GLU A 36 -36.33 1.47 -5.84
N ARG A 37 -37.43 1.34 -6.56
CA ARG A 37 -38.01 0.04 -6.94
C ARG A 37 -37.77 -0.32 -8.42
N SER A 38 -36.99 0.48 -9.12
CA SER A 38 -36.56 0.17 -10.50
C SER A 38 -35.22 0.80 -10.80
N ALA A 39 -34.43 0.14 -11.61
CA ALA A 39 -33.14 0.63 -12.07
C ALA A 39 -33.26 2.00 -12.76
N ARG A 40 -34.36 2.23 -13.50
CA ARG A 40 -34.62 3.51 -14.16
C ARG A 40 -34.82 4.66 -13.16
N ALA A 41 -35.64 4.45 -12.12
CA ALA A 41 -35.85 5.46 -11.09
C ALA A 41 -34.56 5.75 -10.31
N ALA A 42 -33.77 4.72 -10.02
CA ALA A 42 -32.48 4.84 -9.37
C ALA A 42 -31.48 5.64 -10.21
N LEU A 43 -31.40 5.44 -11.51
CA LEU A 43 -30.54 6.23 -12.41
C LEU A 43 -30.97 7.72 -12.44
N LEU A 44 -32.27 8.02 -12.52
CA LEU A 44 -32.76 9.38 -12.44
C LEU A 44 -32.41 10.06 -11.10
N ALA A 45 -32.47 9.33 -9.99
CA ALA A 45 -32.06 9.84 -8.69
C ALA A 45 -30.54 10.14 -8.63
N LEU A 46 -29.72 9.31 -9.30
CA LEU A 46 -28.28 9.52 -9.43
C LEU A 46 -27.94 10.71 -10.34
N GLU A 47 -28.65 10.89 -11.45
CA GLU A 47 -28.50 12.06 -12.31
C GLU A 47 -28.82 13.36 -11.52
N ALA A 48 -29.90 13.37 -10.76
CA ALA A 48 -30.26 14.50 -9.90
C ALA A 48 -29.19 14.77 -8.82
N ALA A 49 -28.62 13.73 -8.22
CA ALA A 49 -27.52 13.85 -7.24
C ALA A 49 -26.25 14.44 -7.90
N ARG A 50 -25.92 14.01 -9.11
CA ARG A 50 -24.79 14.56 -9.89
C ARG A 50 -25.01 16.04 -10.18
N ASP A 51 -26.18 16.40 -10.67
CA ASP A 51 -26.52 17.78 -11.10
C ASP A 51 -26.57 18.74 -9.89
N SER A 52 -26.90 18.23 -8.71
CA SER A 52 -26.86 18.98 -7.45
C SER A 52 -25.48 18.97 -6.75
N GLY A 53 -24.50 18.24 -7.29
CA GLY A 53 -23.17 18.09 -6.67
C GLY A 53 -23.16 17.26 -5.37
N GLU A 54 -24.20 16.46 -5.13
CA GLU A 54 -24.25 15.57 -3.95
C GLU A 54 -23.35 14.35 -4.14
N PRO A 55 -22.42 14.08 -3.21
CA PRO A 55 -21.59 12.88 -3.31
C PRO A 55 -22.42 11.62 -3.03
N VAL A 56 -22.19 10.57 -3.81
CA VAL A 56 -22.78 9.23 -3.60
C VAL A 56 -21.73 8.33 -2.97
N ALA A 57 -22.06 7.74 -1.82
CA ALA A 57 -21.12 6.93 -1.06
C ALA A 57 -21.22 5.44 -1.41
N LEU A 58 -22.45 4.93 -1.54
CA LEU A 58 -22.69 3.50 -1.74
C LEU A 58 -23.91 3.30 -2.65
N LEU A 59 -23.76 2.36 -3.57
CA LEU A 59 -24.80 1.84 -4.46
C LEU A 59 -25.03 0.38 -4.11
N LEU A 60 -26.24 0.04 -3.69
CA LEU A 60 -26.71 -1.32 -3.45
C LEU A 60 -27.74 -1.67 -4.52
N ALA A 61 -27.53 -2.74 -5.27
CA ALA A 61 -28.46 -3.16 -6.30
C ALA A 61 -28.82 -4.63 -6.16
N ASP A 62 -30.09 -4.94 -6.24
CA ASP A 62 -30.53 -6.34 -6.39
C ASP A 62 -29.93 -6.95 -7.65
N LEU A 63 -29.51 -8.20 -7.58
CA LEU A 63 -28.89 -8.91 -8.71
C LEU A 63 -29.86 -9.06 -9.89
N SER A 64 -31.11 -9.41 -9.62
CA SER A 64 -32.09 -9.83 -10.62
C SER A 64 -33.27 -8.86 -10.65
N MET A 65 -33.18 -7.82 -11.43
CA MET A 65 -34.27 -6.86 -11.63
C MET A 65 -34.87 -6.98 -13.03
N PRO A 66 -36.18 -6.72 -13.24
CA PRO A 66 -36.78 -6.57 -14.56
C PRO A 66 -36.09 -5.44 -15.36
N GLU A 67 -36.11 -5.50 -16.67
CA GLU A 67 -35.57 -4.50 -17.60
C GLU A 67 -34.04 -4.33 -17.58
N MET A 68 -33.37 -4.43 -16.45
CA MET A 68 -31.93 -4.22 -16.32
C MET A 68 -31.40 -4.99 -15.11
N THR A 69 -30.36 -5.79 -15.31
CA THR A 69 -29.70 -6.48 -14.17
C THR A 69 -29.04 -5.48 -13.23
N GLY A 70 -28.87 -5.89 -11.95
CA GLY A 70 -28.15 -5.06 -10.97
C GLY A 70 -26.72 -4.73 -11.42
N LEU A 71 -26.07 -5.65 -12.11
CA LEU A 71 -24.73 -5.42 -12.66
C LEU A 71 -24.74 -4.33 -13.74
N ASP A 72 -25.67 -4.41 -14.71
CA ASP A 72 -25.79 -3.38 -15.75
C ASP A 72 -26.13 -2.00 -15.16
N PHE A 73 -26.99 -1.98 -14.11
CA PHE A 73 -27.29 -0.76 -13.38
C PHE A 73 -26.03 -0.17 -12.74
N LEU A 74 -25.23 -0.99 -11.99
CA LEU A 74 -24.01 -0.52 -11.33
C LEU A 74 -22.95 -0.03 -12.32
N CYS A 75 -22.84 -0.67 -13.50
CA CYS A 75 -21.95 -0.21 -14.56
C CYS A 75 -22.35 1.18 -15.08
N ARG A 76 -23.66 1.42 -15.32
CA ARG A 76 -24.16 2.74 -15.75
C ARG A 76 -24.01 3.80 -14.66
N ALA A 77 -24.34 3.44 -13.42
CA ALA A 77 -24.23 4.32 -12.26
C ALA A 77 -22.78 4.75 -12.00
N HIS A 78 -21.80 3.89 -12.30
CA HIS A 78 -20.39 4.23 -12.22
C HIS A 78 -19.99 5.39 -13.14
N GLY A 79 -20.56 5.47 -14.34
CA GLY A 79 -20.34 6.61 -15.24
C GLY A 79 -20.86 7.94 -14.67
N LEU A 80 -21.87 7.90 -13.80
CA LEU A 80 -22.42 9.09 -13.14
C LEU A 80 -21.66 9.43 -11.85
N HIS A 81 -21.27 8.43 -11.06
CA HIS A 81 -20.63 8.57 -9.77
C HIS A 81 -19.43 7.59 -9.61
N PRO A 82 -18.27 7.90 -10.20
CA PRO A 82 -17.11 6.99 -10.19
C PRO A 82 -16.55 6.69 -8.80
N GLY A 83 -16.78 7.58 -7.83
CA GLY A 83 -16.31 7.44 -6.45
C GLY A 83 -17.21 6.62 -5.53
N ALA A 84 -18.41 6.22 -5.99
CA ALA A 84 -19.33 5.43 -5.18
C ALA A 84 -18.92 3.95 -5.14
N SER A 85 -19.03 3.32 -3.96
CA SER A 85 -18.89 1.86 -3.84
C SER A 85 -20.07 1.16 -4.50
N ARG A 86 -19.81 0.10 -5.29
CA ARG A 86 -20.81 -0.64 -6.09
C ARG A 86 -20.97 -2.05 -5.57
N VAL A 87 -22.12 -2.36 -5.04
CA VAL A 87 -22.38 -3.61 -4.33
C VAL A 87 -23.66 -4.25 -4.83
N LEU A 88 -23.59 -5.53 -5.21
CA LEU A 88 -24.76 -6.34 -5.52
C LEU A 88 -25.36 -6.94 -4.24
N MET A 89 -26.66 -6.97 -4.16
CA MET A 89 -27.42 -7.72 -3.16
C MET A 89 -27.98 -9.00 -3.76
N PHE A 90 -28.04 -10.06 -3.01
CA PHE A 90 -28.62 -11.35 -3.42
C PHE A 90 -29.37 -12.01 -2.27
N ASP A 91 -30.29 -12.90 -2.61
CA ASP A 91 -31.06 -13.66 -1.61
C ASP A 91 -30.21 -14.77 -1.00
N TRP A 92 -30.42 -15.05 0.29
CA TRP A 92 -29.75 -16.13 0.99
C TRP A 92 -30.00 -17.48 0.29
N GLY A 93 -28.91 -18.18 -0.05
CA GLY A 93 -28.96 -19.50 -0.70
C GLY A 93 -29.01 -19.45 -2.24
N ASP A 94 -29.00 -18.27 -2.85
CA ASP A 94 -28.86 -18.15 -4.31
C ASP A 94 -27.46 -18.53 -4.77
N ARG A 95 -27.35 -19.77 -5.29
CA ARG A 95 -26.09 -20.32 -5.82
C ARG A 95 -25.77 -19.83 -7.24
N THR A 96 -26.70 -19.19 -7.91
CA THR A 96 -26.53 -18.70 -9.30
C THR A 96 -25.78 -17.39 -9.34
N ALA A 97 -25.85 -16.61 -8.27
CA ALA A 97 -25.17 -15.34 -8.10
C ALA A 97 -23.65 -15.43 -8.36
N ALA A 98 -23.00 -16.51 -7.90
CA ALA A 98 -21.55 -16.67 -8.05
C ALA A 98 -21.08 -16.76 -9.51
N GLY A 99 -21.90 -17.33 -10.41
CA GLY A 99 -21.54 -17.51 -11.82
C GLY A 99 -21.43 -16.21 -12.61
N SER A 100 -22.29 -15.23 -12.31
CA SER A 100 -22.33 -13.94 -13.01
C SER A 100 -21.51 -12.85 -12.32
N THR A 101 -21.37 -12.92 -11.00
CA THR A 101 -20.69 -11.88 -10.20
C THR A 101 -19.18 -12.01 -10.21
N LEU A 102 -18.63 -13.23 -10.23
CA LEU A 102 -17.18 -13.45 -10.22
C LEU A 102 -16.44 -12.83 -11.41
N PRO A 103 -16.91 -12.97 -12.67
CA PRO A 103 -16.31 -12.27 -13.80
C PRO A 103 -16.38 -10.75 -13.65
N ALA A 104 -17.54 -10.21 -13.26
CA ALA A 104 -17.76 -8.78 -13.08
C ALA A 104 -16.85 -8.18 -11.99
N TRP A 105 -16.70 -8.88 -10.88
CA TRP A 105 -15.77 -8.51 -9.82
C TRP A 105 -14.30 -8.55 -10.30
N THR A 106 -13.93 -9.59 -11.05
CA THR A 106 -12.60 -9.73 -11.64
C THR A 106 -12.27 -8.58 -12.59
N LEU A 107 -13.26 -8.14 -13.37
CA LEU A 107 -13.12 -7.02 -14.32
C LEU A 107 -13.25 -5.64 -13.64
N GLY A 108 -13.49 -5.58 -12.33
CA GLY A 108 -13.66 -4.32 -11.60
C GLY A 108 -14.97 -3.59 -11.91
N GLN A 109 -15.97 -4.29 -12.42
CA GLN A 109 -17.31 -3.73 -12.73
C GLN A 109 -18.16 -3.56 -11.47
N LEU A 110 -17.87 -4.33 -10.42
CA LEU A 110 -18.45 -4.17 -9.09
C LEU A 110 -17.35 -4.29 -8.02
N ASP A 111 -17.60 -3.73 -6.86
CA ASP A 111 -16.63 -3.75 -5.76
C ASP A 111 -16.84 -4.97 -4.88
N ASP A 112 -18.11 -5.40 -4.67
CA ASP A 112 -18.43 -6.64 -3.92
C ASP A 112 -19.92 -7.02 -4.05
N TRP A 113 -20.32 -8.05 -3.29
CA TRP A 113 -21.71 -8.49 -3.11
C TRP A 113 -21.99 -8.82 -1.64
N ILE A 114 -23.23 -8.59 -1.20
CA ILE A 114 -23.70 -8.91 0.15
C ILE A 114 -25.06 -9.61 0.09
N PRO A 115 -25.39 -10.47 1.05
CA PRO A 115 -26.76 -10.99 1.17
C PRO A 115 -27.72 -9.86 1.56
N LYS A 116 -28.97 -9.94 1.08
CA LYS A 116 -30.06 -9.09 1.53
C LYS A 116 -30.31 -9.33 3.04
N PRO A 117 -30.79 -8.34 3.80
CA PRO A 117 -31.14 -8.56 5.20
C PRO A 117 -32.29 -9.57 5.30
N ILE A 118 -32.18 -10.52 6.22
CA ILE A 118 -33.20 -11.56 6.46
C ILE A 118 -34.32 -11.02 7.36
N GLY A 119 -34.01 -10.01 8.16
CA GLY A 119 -34.95 -9.41 9.11
C GLY A 119 -34.39 -8.13 9.73
N PRO A 120 -35.14 -7.51 10.68
CA PRO A 120 -34.70 -6.33 11.39
C PRO A 120 -33.39 -6.54 12.17
N ALA A 121 -32.51 -5.54 12.18
CA ALA A 121 -31.23 -5.54 12.88
C ALA A 121 -30.30 -6.68 12.45
N ASP A 122 -30.25 -6.97 11.15
CA ASP A 122 -29.33 -7.96 10.58
C ASP A 122 -27.88 -7.42 10.63
N GLU A 123 -27.15 -7.80 11.67
CA GLU A 123 -25.77 -7.35 11.88
C GLU A 123 -24.81 -7.81 10.76
N HIS A 124 -25.09 -8.93 10.10
CA HIS A 124 -24.28 -9.40 8.99
C HIS A 124 -24.40 -8.48 7.77
N PHE A 125 -25.64 -8.08 7.43
CA PHE A 125 -25.88 -7.06 6.41
C PHE A 125 -25.20 -5.73 6.77
N HIS A 126 -25.38 -5.26 8.00
CA HIS A 126 -24.80 -4.01 8.46
C HIS A 126 -23.26 -4.03 8.51
N GLN A 127 -22.64 -5.15 8.84
CA GLN A 127 -21.18 -5.29 8.78
C GLN A 127 -20.65 -5.06 7.38
N GLY A 128 -21.33 -5.62 6.36
CA GLY A 128 -20.99 -5.40 4.95
C GLY A 128 -21.12 -3.92 4.56
N VAL A 129 -22.30 -3.34 4.82
CA VAL A 129 -22.57 -1.91 4.50
C VAL A 129 -21.57 -0.98 5.20
N SER A 130 -21.32 -1.19 6.50
CA SER A 130 -20.37 -0.37 7.27
C SER A 130 -18.95 -0.43 6.72
N ALA A 131 -18.52 -1.60 6.24
CA ALA A 131 -17.19 -1.76 5.64
C ALA A 131 -17.03 -0.89 4.36
N PHE A 132 -18.05 -0.84 3.50
CA PHE A 132 -18.03 0.01 2.30
C PHE A 132 -18.07 1.49 2.64
N LEU A 133 -18.95 1.88 3.56
CA LEU A 133 -19.04 3.28 3.99
C LEU A 133 -17.76 3.75 4.69
N TYR A 134 -17.11 2.88 5.46
CA TYR A 134 -15.80 3.17 6.04
C TYR A 134 -14.74 3.38 4.96
N GLY A 135 -14.64 2.47 3.97
CA GLY A 135 -13.72 2.61 2.85
C GLY A 135 -13.95 3.89 2.04
N TRP A 136 -15.21 4.21 1.75
CA TRP A 136 -15.57 5.44 1.06
C TRP A 136 -15.22 6.69 1.87
N ALA A 137 -15.53 6.70 3.17
CA ALA A 137 -15.23 7.82 4.06
C ALA A 137 -13.73 8.09 4.17
N GLN A 138 -12.90 7.06 4.14
CA GLN A 138 -11.43 7.21 4.14
C GLN A 138 -10.94 8.02 2.93
N GLN A 139 -11.62 7.94 1.80
CA GLN A 139 -11.24 8.61 0.55
C GLN A 139 -11.90 9.99 0.37
N HIS A 140 -13.09 10.20 0.92
CA HIS A 140 -13.94 11.35 0.59
C HIS A 140 -14.27 12.28 1.77
N ARG A 141 -14.13 11.81 3.00
CA ARG A 141 -14.30 12.67 4.17
C ARG A 141 -12.94 13.01 4.75
N PRO A 142 -12.57 14.29 4.87
CA PRO A 142 -11.40 14.67 5.63
C PRO A 142 -11.62 14.20 7.07
N GLY A 143 -10.93 13.13 7.47
CA GLY A 143 -10.83 12.76 8.88
C GLY A 143 -10.01 13.82 9.61
N MET A 144 -9.95 13.71 10.94
CA MET A 144 -9.06 14.54 11.74
C MET A 144 -7.63 14.39 11.23
N GLU A 145 -7.05 15.48 10.74
CA GLU A 145 -5.67 15.51 10.28
C GLU A 145 -4.75 15.41 11.50
N MET A 146 -3.91 14.40 11.54
CA MET A 146 -2.95 14.19 12.63
C MET A 146 -1.75 15.12 12.50
N VAL A 147 -1.50 15.60 11.29
CA VAL A 147 -0.37 16.49 10.95
C VAL A 147 -0.81 17.49 9.90
N GLN A 148 -0.42 18.75 10.08
CA GLN A 148 -0.46 19.78 9.05
C GLN A 148 0.95 19.94 8.49
N VAL A 149 1.13 19.75 7.20
CA VAL A 149 2.41 19.90 6.50
C VAL A 149 2.38 21.19 5.69
N VAL A 150 3.26 22.13 6.02
CA VAL A 150 3.47 23.35 5.23
C VAL A 150 4.77 23.19 4.46
N ALA A 151 4.66 23.06 3.14
CA ALA A 151 5.82 22.83 2.27
C ALA A 151 5.51 23.21 0.82
N ARG A 152 6.57 23.41 0.03
CA ARG A 152 6.43 23.55 -1.43
C ARG A 152 6.16 22.19 -2.05
N ARG A 153 5.09 22.04 -2.82
CA ARG A 153 4.70 20.77 -3.47
C ARG A 153 5.80 20.16 -4.34
N THR A 154 6.65 21.01 -4.93
CA THR A 154 7.74 20.61 -5.80
C THR A 154 9.05 20.25 -5.07
N SER A 155 9.08 20.37 -3.74
CA SER A 155 10.25 19.99 -2.94
C SER A 155 10.38 18.48 -2.81
N ALA A 156 11.58 17.94 -3.04
CA ALA A 156 11.88 16.51 -2.86
C ALA A 156 11.63 16.07 -1.41
N ARG A 157 12.00 16.90 -0.41
CA ARG A 157 11.75 16.61 1.01
C ARG A 157 10.24 16.57 1.32
N SER A 158 9.46 17.46 0.72
CA SER A 158 8.00 17.45 0.83
C SER A 158 7.40 16.16 0.29
N HIS A 159 7.90 15.65 -0.83
CA HIS A 159 7.45 14.37 -1.38
C HIS A 159 7.79 13.21 -0.42
N GLU A 160 9.01 13.16 0.08
CA GLU A 160 9.46 12.12 1.02
C GLU A 160 8.61 12.10 2.29
N ILE A 161 8.33 13.26 2.89
CA ILE A 161 7.46 13.37 4.08
C ILE A 161 6.05 12.86 3.79
N ARG A 162 5.45 13.27 2.67
CA ARG A 162 4.12 12.80 2.27
C ARG A 162 4.09 11.28 2.05
N ASP A 163 5.13 10.73 1.43
CA ASP A 163 5.26 9.28 1.24
C ASP A 163 5.36 8.56 2.60
N VAL A 164 6.23 9.02 3.50
CA VAL A 164 6.38 8.45 4.85
C VAL A 164 5.06 8.51 5.63
N LEU A 165 4.40 9.65 5.66
CA LEU A 165 3.12 9.81 6.37
C LEU A 165 2.04 8.90 5.76
N SER A 166 1.91 8.88 4.44
CA SER A 166 0.94 8.04 3.72
C SER A 166 1.19 6.56 3.96
N ARG A 167 2.43 6.10 3.84
CA ARG A 167 2.80 4.69 4.04
C ARG A 167 2.58 4.22 5.47
N ASN A 168 2.70 5.13 6.45
CA ASN A 168 2.39 4.85 7.85
C ASN A 168 0.94 5.17 8.24
N SER A 169 0.06 5.45 7.27
CA SER A 169 -1.37 5.79 7.48
C SER A 169 -1.62 7.00 8.39
N VAL A 170 -0.64 7.88 8.48
CA VAL A 170 -0.81 9.14 9.19
C VAL A 170 -1.57 10.09 8.28
N ARG A 171 -2.77 10.51 8.72
CA ARG A 171 -3.57 11.50 8.00
C ARG A 171 -2.96 12.87 8.15
N TYR A 172 -2.74 13.56 7.03
CA TYR A 172 -2.14 14.88 7.03
C TYR A 172 -2.87 15.84 6.09
N GLY A 173 -2.93 17.12 6.48
CA GLY A 173 -3.23 18.25 5.60
C GLY A 173 -1.95 18.75 4.94
N PHE A 174 -2.04 19.08 3.65
CA PHE A 174 -0.91 19.64 2.92
C PHE A 174 -1.24 21.06 2.45
N HIS A 175 -0.41 22.02 2.81
CA HIS A 175 -0.60 23.43 2.53
C HIS A 175 0.63 24.04 1.86
N GLU A 176 0.42 24.75 0.76
CA GLU A 176 1.48 25.60 0.19
C GLU A 176 1.75 26.78 1.15
N PRO A 177 3.00 27.23 1.28
CA PRO A 177 3.35 28.31 2.22
C PRO A 177 2.59 29.60 2.00
N ASP A 178 2.25 29.91 0.75
CA ASP A 178 1.52 31.10 0.31
C ASP A 178 -0.02 30.95 0.34
N SER A 179 -0.53 29.76 0.69
CA SER A 179 -1.96 29.57 0.93
C SER A 179 -2.42 30.27 2.23
N ALA A 180 -3.70 30.57 2.36
CA ALA A 180 -4.24 31.20 3.57
C ALA A 180 -3.96 30.36 4.84
N THR A 181 -4.17 29.03 4.76
CA THR A 181 -3.89 28.11 5.86
C THR A 181 -2.39 27.97 6.11
N GLY A 182 -1.57 27.88 5.05
CA GLY A 182 -0.11 27.79 5.18
C GLY A 182 0.48 28.98 5.92
N ARG A 183 0.12 30.21 5.52
CA ARG A 183 0.52 31.44 6.24
C ARG A 183 0.10 31.44 7.70
N ALA A 184 -1.17 31.13 7.97
CA ALA A 184 -1.68 31.09 9.34
C ALA A 184 -0.96 30.06 10.23
N LEU A 185 -0.53 28.91 9.67
CA LEU A 185 0.27 27.93 10.39
C LEU A 185 1.71 28.43 10.63
N LEU A 186 2.34 29.06 9.63
CA LEU A 186 3.69 29.63 9.77
C LEU A 186 3.73 30.78 10.77
N GLU A 187 2.74 31.68 10.78
CA GLU A 187 2.62 32.78 11.75
C GLU A 187 2.50 32.27 13.21
N ARG A 188 1.88 31.12 13.41
CA ARG A 188 1.76 30.47 14.74
C ARG A 188 2.99 29.68 15.15
N THR A 189 3.95 29.50 14.24
CA THR A 189 5.18 28.77 14.48
C THR A 189 6.16 29.65 15.25
N PRO A 190 6.73 29.20 16.36
CA PRO A 190 7.60 30.04 17.21
C PRO A 190 9.00 30.29 16.60
N VAL A 191 9.22 29.89 15.35
CA VAL A 191 10.53 29.99 14.67
C VAL A 191 10.51 31.19 13.72
N THR A 192 11.35 32.19 14.00
CA THR A 192 11.57 33.34 13.13
C THR A 192 12.22 32.86 11.82
N GLY A 193 11.62 33.19 10.67
CA GLY A 193 12.14 32.75 9.38
C GLY A 193 11.67 31.35 8.93
N ALA A 194 10.58 30.83 9.51
CA ALA A 194 9.99 29.53 9.13
C ALA A 194 9.63 29.44 7.63
N GLU A 195 9.39 30.58 6.95
CA GLU A 195 9.18 30.63 5.50
C GLU A 195 10.44 30.27 4.70
N GLU A 196 11.63 30.47 5.27
CA GLU A 196 12.92 30.14 4.66
C GLU A 196 13.35 28.71 4.96
N THR A 197 12.76 28.07 6.02
CA THR A 197 13.17 26.75 6.52
C THR A 197 12.00 25.76 6.40
N LEU A 198 11.58 25.48 5.19
CA LEU A 198 10.54 24.48 4.89
C LEU A 198 11.16 23.09 4.68
N PRO A 199 10.45 22.01 4.99
CA PRO A 199 9.06 21.90 5.43
C PRO A 199 8.83 22.17 6.93
N VAL A 200 7.62 22.63 7.28
CA VAL A 200 7.15 22.74 8.67
C VAL A 200 6.00 21.76 8.88
N LEU A 201 6.06 20.97 9.95
CA LEU A 201 5.00 20.06 10.37
C LEU A 201 4.43 20.52 11.71
N VAL A 202 3.10 20.54 11.80
CA VAL A 202 2.37 20.81 13.05
C VAL A 202 1.52 19.58 13.36
N THR A 203 1.81 18.89 14.46
CA THR A 203 1.08 17.71 14.90
C THR A 203 -0.24 18.09 15.58
N PHE A 204 -1.14 17.12 15.74
CA PHE A 204 -2.48 17.33 16.32
C PHE A 204 -2.42 17.84 17.78
N ASP A 205 -1.35 17.53 18.51
CA ASP A 205 -1.08 18.00 19.89
C ASP A 205 -0.38 19.35 19.92
N GLY A 206 -0.13 19.97 18.75
CA GLY A 206 0.45 21.30 18.61
C GLY A 206 1.98 21.34 18.62
N GLN A 207 2.68 20.19 18.59
CA GLN A 207 4.13 20.18 18.41
C GLN A 207 4.48 20.69 17.02
N VAL A 208 5.50 21.56 16.93
CA VAL A 208 6.00 22.12 15.68
C VAL A 208 7.37 21.55 15.37
N LEU A 209 7.53 20.98 14.20
CA LEU A 209 8.79 20.45 13.68
C LEU A 209 9.21 21.26 12.46
N VAL A 210 10.41 21.82 12.46
CA VAL A 210 10.97 22.62 11.35
C VAL A 210 12.06 21.82 10.68
N ASP A 211 11.95 21.62 9.38
CA ASP A 211 12.82 20.75 8.57
C ASP A 211 13.16 19.41 9.25
N PRO A 212 12.13 18.67 9.73
CA PRO A 212 12.37 17.47 10.51
C PRO A 212 12.99 16.36 9.68
N SER A 213 13.89 15.60 10.30
CA SER A 213 14.30 14.30 9.80
C SER A 213 13.14 13.27 9.95
N ASN A 214 13.23 12.12 9.29
CA ASN A 214 12.25 11.04 9.49
C ASN A 214 12.29 10.49 10.95
N ALA A 215 13.46 10.55 11.62
CA ALA A 215 13.59 10.20 13.03
C ALA A 215 12.87 11.19 13.95
N ASP A 216 12.89 12.50 13.61
CA ASP A 216 12.13 13.50 14.35
C ASP A 216 10.61 13.28 14.21
N ILE A 217 10.16 12.95 13.00
CA ILE A 217 8.77 12.58 12.75
C ILE A 217 8.39 11.33 13.54
N ALA A 218 9.20 10.27 13.51
CA ALA A 218 8.95 9.05 14.26
C ALA A 218 8.82 9.34 15.78
N ARG A 219 9.74 10.14 16.35
CA ARG A 219 9.69 10.54 17.77
C ARG A 219 8.43 11.34 18.11
N ALA A 220 8.00 12.24 17.24
CA ALA A 220 6.78 13.02 17.43
C ALA A 220 5.51 12.13 17.47
N PHE A 221 5.55 10.95 16.85
CA PHE A 221 4.51 9.94 16.93
C PHE A 221 4.74 8.87 18.02
N GLY A 222 5.71 9.09 18.90
CA GLY A 222 5.98 8.18 20.02
C GLY A 222 6.69 6.88 19.62
N ILE A 223 7.26 6.80 18.41
CA ILE A 223 8.05 5.65 17.98
C ILE A 223 9.47 5.82 18.52
N PRO A 224 9.99 4.87 19.34
CA PRO A 224 11.35 4.92 19.83
C PRO A 224 12.38 4.98 18.70
N THR A 225 13.42 5.79 18.86
CA THR A 225 14.57 5.85 17.95
C THR A 225 15.82 5.19 18.54
N SER A 226 15.72 4.70 19.77
CA SER A 226 16.73 3.91 20.46
C SER A 226 16.09 2.67 21.05
N ALA A 227 16.75 1.54 20.94
CA ALA A 227 16.32 0.30 21.57
C ALA A 227 16.51 0.37 23.09
N ASP A 228 15.73 -0.43 23.80
CA ASP A 228 15.86 -0.59 25.25
C ASP A 228 17.22 -1.22 25.62
N THR A 229 17.68 -0.98 26.85
CA THR A 229 18.94 -1.55 27.29
C THR A 229 18.85 -3.04 27.57
N GLY A 230 19.89 -3.78 27.19
CA GLY A 230 20.02 -5.22 27.42
C GLY A 230 20.05 -6.02 26.10
N THR A 231 20.20 -7.34 26.24
CA THR A 231 20.31 -8.24 25.12
C THR A 231 18.92 -8.77 24.73
N TYR A 232 18.55 -8.65 23.47
CA TYR A 232 17.36 -9.29 22.90
C TYR A 232 17.62 -10.76 22.57
N ASP A 233 16.58 -11.59 22.58
CA ASP A 233 16.69 -12.93 22.04
C ASP A 233 16.80 -12.87 20.52
N VAL A 234 16.02 -11.99 19.88
CA VAL A 234 16.08 -11.76 18.44
C VAL A 234 15.92 -10.28 18.10
N VAL A 235 16.79 -9.77 17.20
CA VAL A 235 16.62 -8.49 16.52
C VAL A 235 16.23 -8.75 15.08
N ILE A 236 15.09 -8.22 14.67
CA ILE A 236 14.49 -8.35 13.35
C ILE A 236 14.73 -7.05 12.59
N ILE A 237 15.39 -7.12 11.43
CA ILE A 237 15.75 -5.94 10.64
C ILE A 237 14.80 -5.82 9.44
N GLY A 238 13.86 -4.89 9.51
CA GLY A 238 12.79 -4.63 8.54
C GLY A 238 11.41 -5.01 9.06
N ALA A 239 10.46 -4.06 9.03
CA ALA A 239 9.07 -4.23 9.41
C ALA A 239 8.14 -4.49 8.19
N GLY A 240 8.63 -5.21 7.17
CA GLY A 240 7.81 -5.78 6.11
C GLY A 240 7.02 -7.00 6.58
N PRO A 241 6.21 -7.66 5.72
CA PRO A 241 5.40 -8.81 6.11
C PRO A 241 6.17 -9.95 6.78
N ALA A 242 7.40 -10.23 6.32
CA ALA A 242 8.25 -11.27 6.91
C ALA A 242 8.72 -10.89 8.32
N GLY A 243 9.19 -9.65 8.51
CA GLY A 243 9.67 -9.17 9.80
C GLY A 243 8.54 -9.02 10.82
N LEU A 244 7.38 -8.50 10.40
CA LEU A 244 6.22 -8.38 11.27
C LEU A 244 5.68 -9.76 11.68
N ALA A 245 5.65 -10.74 10.77
CA ALA A 245 5.28 -12.11 11.13
C ALA A 245 6.26 -12.68 12.16
N ALA A 246 7.56 -12.53 11.92
CA ALA A 246 8.58 -12.98 12.88
C ALA A 246 8.44 -12.28 14.24
N ALA A 247 8.08 -10.99 14.27
CA ALA A 247 7.85 -10.26 15.51
C ALA A 247 6.64 -10.80 16.29
N VAL A 248 5.52 -11.04 15.57
CA VAL A 248 4.30 -11.61 16.17
C VAL A 248 4.60 -12.98 16.77
N TYR A 249 5.18 -13.90 16.00
CA TYR A 249 5.46 -15.26 16.46
C TYR A 249 6.53 -15.25 17.56
N GLY A 250 7.64 -14.56 17.38
CA GLY A 250 8.72 -14.50 18.37
C GLY A 250 8.24 -13.96 19.72
N ALA A 251 7.53 -12.84 19.72
CA ALA A 251 7.01 -12.26 20.97
C ALA A 251 5.89 -13.13 21.60
N SER A 252 4.99 -13.72 20.80
CA SER A 252 3.93 -14.60 21.30
C SER A 252 4.47 -15.90 21.90
N GLU A 253 5.65 -16.34 21.47
CA GLU A 253 6.36 -17.52 21.98
C GLU A 253 7.37 -17.19 23.10
N GLY A 254 7.34 -15.93 23.57
CA GLY A 254 8.09 -15.48 24.75
C GLY A 254 9.52 -14.99 24.48
N LEU A 255 9.92 -14.81 23.22
CA LEU A 255 11.21 -14.18 22.90
C LEU A 255 11.13 -12.67 23.14
N ARG A 256 12.18 -12.11 23.75
CA ARG A 256 12.38 -10.66 23.76
C ARG A 256 12.80 -10.22 22.35
N ALA A 257 11.85 -9.66 21.60
CA ALA A 257 12.01 -9.32 20.19
C ALA A 257 12.01 -7.80 19.96
N ALA A 258 12.99 -7.29 19.20
CA ALA A 258 12.99 -5.92 18.69
C ALA A 258 12.92 -5.93 17.15
N VAL A 259 12.09 -5.06 16.58
CA VAL A 259 11.98 -4.82 15.14
C VAL A 259 12.59 -3.47 14.81
N LEU A 260 13.56 -3.45 13.92
CA LEU A 260 14.20 -2.24 13.45
C LEU A 260 13.66 -1.87 12.07
N GLU A 261 13.05 -0.66 11.94
CA GLU A 261 12.51 -0.15 10.68
C GLU A 261 13.07 1.25 10.38
N GLN A 262 13.48 1.47 9.14
CA GLN A 262 14.12 2.72 8.74
C GLN A 262 13.22 3.68 7.97
N GLU A 263 12.11 3.21 7.38
CA GLU A 263 11.27 4.01 6.49
C GLU A 263 9.79 3.96 6.89
N ALA A 264 9.16 2.83 6.63
CA ALA A 264 7.73 2.68 6.85
C ALA A 264 7.34 1.24 7.14
N ILE A 265 6.45 1.10 8.11
CA ILE A 265 5.86 -0.17 8.50
C ILE A 265 5.11 -0.80 7.33
N GLY A 266 5.22 -2.13 7.18
CA GLY A 266 4.63 -2.88 6.07
C GLY A 266 5.54 -3.02 4.85
N GLY A 267 6.67 -2.30 4.81
CA GLY A 267 7.63 -2.39 3.71
C GLY A 267 6.96 -2.16 2.35
N GLN A 268 7.36 -2.93 1.33
CA GLN A 268 6.78 -2.82 -0.02
C GLN A 268 5.31 -3.23 -0.09
N ALA A 269 4.87 -4.16 0.78
CA ALA A 269 3.46 -4.56 0.83
C ALA A 269 2.57 -3.43 1.33
N GLY A 270 3.05 -2.61 2.28
CA GLY A 270 2.32 -1.47 2.84
C GLY A 270 1.85 -0.46 1.79
N SER A 271 2.57 -0.33 0.67
CA SER A 271 2.19 0.57 -0.43
C SER A 271 1.16 -0.02 -1.42
N SER A 272 0.78 -1.29 -1.27
CA SER A 272 -0.21 -1.93 -2.15
C SER A 272 -1.62 -1.46 -1.80
N SER A 273 -2.33 -0.92 -2.79
CA SER A 273 -3.71 -0.43 -2.62
C SER A 273 -4.69 -1.56 -2.27
N LEU A 274 -4.48 -2.76 -2.83
CA LEU A 274 -5.34 -3.92 -2.58
C LEU A 274 -4.58 -5.23 -2.86
N ILE A 275 -4.45 -6.08 -1.83
CA ILE A 275 -3.89 -7.43 -1.90
C ILE A 275 -5.06 -8.41 -1.95
N ARG A 276 -5.36 -8.95 -3.13
CA ARG A 276 -6.52 -9.83 -3.36
C ARG A 276 -6.24 -11.31 -3.11
N ASN A 277 -4.98 -11.69 -3.08
CA ASN A 277 -4.54 -13.09 -2.97
C ASN A 277 -3.95 -13.42 -1.57
N TYR A 278 -4.27 -12.65 -0.55
CA TYR A 278 -3.95 -12.98 0.82
C TYR A 278 -5.10 -13.75 1.46
N LEU A 279 -4.78 -14.92 2.00
CA LEU A 279 -5.76 -15.85 2.56
C LEU A 279 -6.51 -15.20 3.75
N GLY A 280 -7.84 -15.42 3.82
CA GLY A 280 -8.70 -14.88 4.87
C GLY A 280 -9.33 -13.52 4.55
N PHE A 281 -8.96 -12.91 3.42
CA PHE A 281 -9.51 -11.63 2.96
C PHE A 281 -10.16 -11.79 1.58
N PRO A 282 -11.39 -12.32 1.51
CA PRO A 282 -12.05 -12.60 0.22
C PRO A 282 -12.26 -11.33 -0.64
N ARG A 283 -12.39 -10.18 0.00
CA ARG A 283 -12.51 -8.86 -0.66
C ARG A 283 -11.15 -8.21 -0.94
N GLY A 284 -10.06 -8.86 -0.53
CA GLY A 284 -8.74 -8.24 -0.46
C GLY A 284 -8.58 -7.38 0.80
N VAL A 285 -7.37 -6.95 1.02
CA VAL A 285 -6.99 -6.03 2.12
C VAL A 285 -5.96 -5.06 1.58
N SER A 286 -5.99 -3.79 1.99
CA SER A 286 -4.91 -2.88 1.66
C SER A 286 -3.63 -3.31 2.36
N GLY A 287 -2.48 -3.10 1.72
CA GLY A 287 -1.20 -3.42 2.34
C GLY A 287 -0.98 -2.64 3.64
N THR A 288 -1.43 -1.40 3.67
CA THR A 288 -1.40 -0.53 4.85
C THR A 288 -2.23 -1.08 6.01
N GLU A 289 -3.48 -1.50 5.75
CA GLU A 289 -4.34 -2.09 6.79
C GLU A 289 -3.76 -3.39 7.33
N LEU A 290 -3.23 -4.25 6.46
CA LEU A 290 -2.56 -5.48 6.87
C LEU A 290 -1.34 -5.19 7.76
N ALA A 291 -0.53 -4.19 7.40
CA ALA A 291 0.64 -3.77 8.17
C ALA A 291 0.27 -3.22 9.55
N ILE A 292 -0.75 -2.35 9.62
CA ILE A 292 -1.24 -1.78 10.90
C ILE A 292 -1.70 -2.90 11.83
N ARG A 293 -2.51 -3.84 11.34
CA ARG A 293 -2.99 -4.99 12.12
C ARG A 293 -1.83 -5.83 12.64
N ALA A 294 -0.81 -6.08 11.80
CA ALA A 294 0.37 -6.87 12.18
C ALA A 294 1.22 -6.16 13.26
N VAL A 295 1.42 -4.84 13.16
CA VAL A 295 2.12 -4.04 14.18
C VAL A 295 1.37 -4.04 15.51
N GLN A 296 0.05 -3.81 15.47
CA GLN A 296 -0.78 -3.87 16.67
C GLN A 296 -0.67 -5.24 17.34
N GLN A 297 -0.73 -6.30 16.55
CA GLN A 297 -0.60 -7.67 17.05
C GLN A 297 0.79 -7.93 17.65
N ALA A 298 1.87 -7.52 16.99
CA ALA A 298 3.22 -7.65 17.50
C ALA A 298 3.41 -6.88 18.85
N GLY A 299 2.89 -5.64 18.90
CA GLY A 299 2.90 -4.82 20.10
C GLY A 299 2.09 -5.43 21.27
N MET A 300 0.94 -6.05 20.97
CA MET A 300 0.14 -6.76 22.01
C MET A 300 0.90 -7.92 22.65
N PHE A 301 1.80 -8.58 21.92
CA PHE A 301 2.67 -9.62 22.44
C PHE A 301 3.99 -9.09 23.04
N GLY A 302 4.22 -7.77 22.98
CA GLY A 302 5.38 -7.14 23.61
C GLY A 302 6.61 -7.01 22.70
N ALA A 303 6.49 -7.18 21.38
CA ALA A 303 7.55 -6.84 20.45
C ALA A 303 7.80 -5.31 20.47
N GLU A 304 9.06 -4.91 20.57
CA GLU A 304 9.46 -3.51 20.53
C GLU A 304 9.74 -3.09 19.08
N ILE A 305 9.14 -1.98 18.63
CA ILE A 305 9.40 -1.42 17.31
C ILE A 305 10.25 -0.17 17.47
N VAL A 306 11.41 -0.17 16.82
CA VAL A 306 12.41 0.90 16.91
C VAL A 306 12.62 1.48 15.51
N TYR A 307 12.49 2.81 15.39
CA TYR A 307 12.88 3.50 14.18
C TYR A 307 14.39 3.62 14.10
N GLY A 308 15.01 3.04 13.07
CA GLY A 308 16.45 3.11 12.90
C GLY A 308 16.94 2.33 11.68
N ARG A 309 18.11 2.69 11.19
CA ARG A 309 18.75 2.06 10.04
C ARG A 309 19.96 1.24 10.47
N ALA A 310 19.90 -0.06 10.21
CA ALA A 310 21.04 -0.96 10.38
C ALA A 310 22.15 -0.64 9.34
N THR A 311 23.40 -0.60 9.78
CA THR A 311 24.58 -0.36 8.93
C THR A 311 25.61 -1.48 9.02
N GLY A 312 25.46 -2.41 9.95
CA GLY A 312 26.35 -3.54 10.10
C GLY A 312 25.83 -4.57 11.09
N ILE A 313 26.32 -5.80 10.95
CA ILE A 313 26.11 -6.89 11.90
C ILE A 313 27.49 -7.46 12.25
N THR A 314 27.74 -7.66 13.54
CA THR A 314 28.93 -8.35 14.03
C THR A 314 28.52 -9.54 14.87
N ALA A 315 29.32 -10.62 14.82
CA ALA A 315 29.14 -11.81 15.63
C ALA A 315 30.38 -12.02 16.51
N ALA A 316 30.17 -12.11 17.83
CA ALA A 316 31.23 -12.36 18.78
C ALA A 316 30.75 -13.42 19.79
N GLY A 317 31.28 -14.63 19.66
CA GLY A 317 30.82 -15.77 20.47
C GLY A 317 29.33 -16.06 20.29
N VAL A 318 28.56 -15.97 21.37
CA VAL A 318 27.11 -16.19 21.37
C VAL A 318 26.31 -14.91 21.07
N GLU A 319 26.95 -13.76 21.12
CA GLU A 319 26.31 -12.45 20.95
C GLU A 319 26.41 -11.97 19.50
N ARG A 320 25.34 -11.35 19.05
CA ARG A 320 25.21 -10.63 17.77
C ARG A 320 24.97 -9.16 18.09
N ALA A 321 25.60 -8.26 17.36
CA ALA A 321 25.35 -6.84 17.54
C ALA A 321 25.01 -6.21 16.20
N VAL A 322 23.89 -5.48 16.17
CA VAL A 322 23.45 -4.66 15.05
C VAL A 322 23.91 -3.23 15.29
N THR A 323 24.67 -2.68 14.36
CA THR A 323 25.12 -1.28 14.39
C THR A 323 24.12 -0.41 13.66
N LEU A 324 23.76 0.73 14.24
CA LEU A 324 22.83 1.70 13.67
C LEU A 324 23.57 2.85 12.99
N ALA A 325 22.85 3.57 12.13
CA ALA A 325 23.40 4.71 11.39
C ALA A 325 23.80 5.91 12.26
N ASP A 326 23.20 6.04 13.45
CA ASP A 326 23.52 7.06 14.45
C ASP A 326 24.71 6.65 15.36
N GLY A 327 25.30 5.48 15.11
CA GLY A 327 26.40 4.91 15.90
C GLY A 327 25.94 4.04 17.08
N GLY A 328 24.62 3.95 17.33
CA GLY A 328 24.06 3.06 18.35
C GLY A 328 24.29 1.58 18.02
N ARG A 329 24.16 0.73 19.04
CA ARG A 329 24.27 -0.74 18.91
C ARG A 329 23.14 -1.42 19.65
N ILE A 330 22.61 -2.48 19.06
CA ILE A 330 21.62 -3.35 19.67
C ILE A 330 22.20 -4.75 19.76
N SER A 331 22.26 -5.28 20.98
CA SER A 331 22.76 -6.63 21.24
C SER A 331 21.64 -7.65 21.18
N ALA A 332 21.90 -8.79 20.52
CA ALA A 332 20.97 -9.90 20.40
C ALA A 332 21.67 -11.26 20.43
N ARG A 333 20.92 -12.31 20.74
CA ARG A 333 21.39 -13.71 20.61
C ARG A 333 21.24 -14.21 19.18
N ALA A 334 20.19 -13.76 18.47
CA ALA A 334 19.97 -14.03 17.06
C ALA A 334 19.57 -12.75 16.30
N VAL A 335 19.83 -12.72 14.99
CA VAL A 335 19.43 -11.62 14.10
C VAL A 335 18.65 -12.20 12.92
N LEU A 336 17.51 -11.59 12.59
CA LEU A 336 16.70 -11.94 11.43
C LEU A 336 16.70 -10.80 10.41
N ILE A 337 17.27 -11.03 9.24
CA ILE A 337 17.32 -10.07 8.12
C ILE A 337 16.02 -10.21 7.34
N ALA A 338 15.15 -9.21 7.41
CA ALA A 338 13.88 -9.10 6.72
C ALA A 338 13.76 -7.79 5.92
N THR A 339 14.91 -7.26 5.47
CA THR A 339 15.04 -5.93 4.84
C THR A 339 14.38 -5.80 3.47
N GLY A 340 13.95 -6.91 2.88
CA GLY A 340 13.26 -6.92 1.61
C GLY A 340 14.13 -6.40 0.45
N VAL A 341 13.50 -5.64 -0.45
CA VAL A 341 14.09 -5.16 -1.70
C VAL A 341 13.80 -3.67 -1.90
N SER A 342 14.65 -2.97 -2.67
CA SER A 342 14.36 -1.64 -3.20
C SER A 342 14.07 -1.69 -4.70
N TYR A 343 13.34 -0.68 -5.19
CA TYR A 343 13.05 -0.59 -6.62
C TYR A 343 14.30 -0.25 -7.44
N ARG A 344 14.43 -0.92 -8.57
CA ARG A 344 15.46 -0.58 -9.57
C ARG A 344 15.20 0.77 -10.17
N ARG A 345 16.28 1.54 -10.39
CA ARG A 345 16.23 2.83 -11.06
C ARG A 345 16.56 2.69 -12.53
N LEU A 346 16.01 3.58 -13.37
CA LEU A 346 16.34 3.63 -14.79
C LEU A 346 17.74 4.19 -15.03
N GLY A 347 18.28 4.96 -14.09
CA GLY A 347 19.61 5.53 -14.18
C GLY A 347 19.73 6.63 -15.24
N ILE A 348 18.63 7.27 -15.63
CA ILE A 348 18.59 8.35 -16.61
C ILE A 348 18.67 9.67 -15.84
N PRO A 349 19.74 10.49 -16.03
CA PRO A 349 19.95 11.69 -15.22
C PRO A 349 18.78 12.67 -15.22
N SER A 350 18.11 12.84 -16.36
CA SER A 350 16.93 13.72 -16.47
C SER A 350 15.72 13.21 -15.70
N LEU A 351 15.57 11.90 -15.49
CA LEU A 351 14.54 11.30 -14.62
C LEU A 351 14.94 11.40 -13.15
N GLU A 352 16.19 11.10 -12.82
CA GLU A 352 16.68 11.15 -11.43
C GLU A 352 16.55 12.57 -10.84
N ALA A 353 16.78 13.60 -11.63
CA ALA A 353 16.60 15.01 -11.23
C ALA A 353 15.12 15.39 -10.98
N ARG A 354 14.17 14.54 -11.34
CA ARG A 354 12.71 14.76 -11.20
C ARG A 354 12.03 13.78 -10.28
N ILE A 355 12.80 13.03 -9.50
CA ILE A 355 12.23 12.14 -8.46
C ILE A 355 11.46 12.99 -7.47
N GLY A 356 10.20 12.60 -7.19
CA GLY A 356 9.28 13.33 -6.32
C GLY A 356 8.58 14.53 -6.97
N VAL A 357 9.00 14.95 -8.17
CA VAL A 357 8.40 16.08 -8.90
C VAL A 357 7.94 15.65 -10.31
N GLY A 358 7.26 14.50 -10.35
CA GLY A 358 6.69 13.89 -11.55
C GLY A 358 7.31 12.54 -11.91
N VAL A 359 8.42 12.12 -11.31
CA VAL A 359 8.98 10.77 -11.47
C VAL A 359 8.92 10.05 -10.13
N PHE A 360 8.29 8.86 -10.12
CA PHE A 360 8.03 8.09 -8.91
C PHE A 360 8.48 6.64 -9.10
N TYR A 361 9.21 6.11 -8.12
CA TYR A 361 9.60 4.70 -8.07
C TYR A 361 8.73 3.96 -7.08
N GLY A 362 8.07 2.89 -7.54
CA GLY A 362 7.20 2.08 -6.70
C GLY A 362 5.71 2.41 -6.84
N ALA A 363 4.92 1.96 -5.88
CA ALA A 363 3.47 2.09 -5.93
C ALA A 363 3.02 3.53 -5.69
N ALA A 364 2.20 4.02 -6.59
CA ALA A 364 1.75 5.39 -6.69
C ALA A 364 0.47 5.70 -5.90
N ALA A 365 0.14 4.94 -4.87
CA ALA A 365 -1.14 5.11 -4.17
C ALA A 365 -1.30 6.51 -3.56
N SER A 366 -0.22 7.10 -3.04
CA SER A 366 -0.23 8.45 -2.46
C SER A 366 -0.36 9.56 -3.51
N GLU A 367 0.17 9.32 -4.73
CA GLU A 367 0.19 10.33 -5.78
C GLU A 367 -1.01 10.24 -6.74
N ALA A 368 -1.72 9.11 -6.77
CA ALA A 368 -2.82 8.89 -7.69
C ALA A 368 -3.94 9.97 -7.63
N PRO A 369 -4.38 10.47 -6.45
CA PRO A 369 -5.38 11.53 -6.39
C PRO A 369 -4.91 12.87 -7.00
N ALA A 370 -3.58 13.12 -6.99
CA ALA A 370 -2.99 14.32 -7.60
C ALA A 370 -2.88 14.22 -9.13
N MET A 371 -3.09 13.03 -9.70
CA MET A 371 -3.07 12.76 -11.14
C MET A 371 -4.44 12.91 -11.80
N ARG A 372 -5.39 13.53 -11.11
CA ARG A 372 -6.75 13.73 -11.66
C ARG A 372 -6.68 14.53 -12.96
N ASP A 373 -7.33 13.98 -13.99
CA ASP A 373 -7.44 14.54 -15.34
C ASP A 373 -6.10 14.68 -16.09
N GLU A 374 -5.02 14.11 -15.56
CA GLU A 374 -3.68 14.16 -16.15
C GLU A 374 -3.36 12.93 -17.02
N GLU A 375 -2.43 13.08 -17.97
CA GLU A 375 -1.84 11.95 -18.70
C GLU A 375 -0.61 11.43 -17.95
N VAL A 376 -0.64 10.14 -17.58
CA VAL A 376 0.43 9.50 -16.79
C VAL A 376 0.98 8.27 -17.47
N TYR A 377 2.24 7.97 -17.18
CA TYR A 377 2.96 6.85 -17.76
C TYR A 377 3.43 5.88 -16.67
N VAL A 378 3.38 4.58 -16.98
CA VAL A 378 3.87 3.50 -16.12
C VAL A 378 4.91 2.70 -16.89
N VAL A 379 6.13 2.58 -16.38
CA VAL A 379 7.18 1.72 -16.95
C VAL A 379 7.21 0.39 -16.22
N GLY A 380 6.98 -0.69 -16.93
CA GLY A 380 7.05 -2.06 -16.41
C GLY A 380 6.12 -3.02 -17.13
N GLY A 381 6.43 -4.30 -17.10
CA GLY A 381 5.63 -5.35 -17.78
C GLY A 381 5.16 -6.46 -16.84
N ALA A 382 5.34 -6.33 -15.52
CA ALA A 382 4.96 -7.33 -14.54
C ALA A 382 3.70 -6.92 -13.73
N ASN A 383 3.24 -7.79 -12.83
CA ASN A 383 2.01 -7.59 -12.04
C ASN A 383 1.95 -6.24 -11.33
N SER A 384 3.04 -5.78 -10.72
CA SER A 384 3.07 -4.49 -10.03
C SER A 384 2.76 -3.30 -10.95
N ALA A 385 3.28 -3.33 -12.19
CA ALA A 385 3.00 -2.31 -13.18
C ALA A 385 1.52 -2.34 -13.64
N GLY A 386 0.96 -3.54 -13.85
CA GLY A 386 -0.44 -3.71 -14.18
C GLY A 386 -1.39 -3.20 -13.09
N GLN A 387 -1.10 -3.53 -11.82
CA GLN A 387 -1.88 -3.05 -10.67
C GLN A 387 -1.82 -1.52 -10.54
N ALA A 388 -0.63 -0.93 -10.72
CA ALA A 388 -0.47 0.51 -10.67
C ALA A 388 -1.23 1.21 -11.80
N ALA A 389 -1.16 0.68 -13.03
CA ALA A 389 -1.89 1.23 -14.17
C ALA A 389 -3.41 1.24 -13.91
N LEU A 390 -3.97 0.14 -13.41
CA LEU A 390 -5.39 0.04 -13.04
C LEU A 390 -5.78 0.97 -11.88
N HIS A 391 -4.88 1.19 -10.93
CA HIS A 391 -5.14 2.10 -9.83
C HIS A 391 -5.14 3.57 -10.31
N LEU A 392 -4.13 3.96 -11.09
CA LEU A 392 -4.01 5.30 -11.65
C LEU A 392 -5.18 5.64 -12.59
N ALA A 393 -5.66 4.67 -13.37
CA ALA A 393 -6.79 4.84 -14.29
C ALA A 393 -8.13 5.23 -13.60
N LYS A 394 -8.21 5.14 -12.27
CA LYS A 394 -9.36 5.64 -11.50
C LYS A 394 -9.35 7.17 -11.36
N TYR A 395 -8.24 7.82 -11.63
CA TYR A 395 -8.03 9.25 -11.42
C TYR A 395 -7.56 9.97 -12.69
N ALA A 396 -6.55 9.39 -13.36
CA ALA A 396 -5.95 9.97 -14.54
C ALA A 396 -6.89 9.95 -15.76
N SER A 397 -6.79 10.93 -16.63
CA SER A 397 -7.50 10.95 -17.91
C SER A 397 -7.03 9.84 -18.85
N ARG A 398 -5.74 9.50 -18.80
CA ARG A 398 -5.11 8.43 -19.56
C ARG A 398 -3.89 7.87 -18.85
N VAL A 399 -3.76 6.55 -18.89
CA VAL A 399 -2.57 5.85 -18.39
C VAL A 399 -1.91 5.12 -19.55
N THR A 400 -0.63 5.38 -19.82
CA THR A 400 0.11 4.63 -20.83
C THR A 400 1.13 3.69 -20.16
N LEU A 401 0.94 2.37 -20.34
CA LEU A 401 1.86 1.35 -19.86
C LEU A 401 2.98 1.12 -20.90
N LEU A 402 4.22 1.45 -20.53
CA LEU A 402 5.41 1.31 -21.37
C LEU A 402 6.11 -0.02 -21.06
N VAL A 403 6.19 -0.90 -22.05
CA VAL A 403 6.71 -2.26 -21.91
C VAL A 403 7.85 -2.48 -22.89
N ARG A 404 9.05 -2.82 -22.39
CA ARG A 404 10.21 -3.12 -23.25
C ARG A 404 10.08 -4.44 -24.02
N ALA A 405 9.30 -5.38 -23.47
CA ALA A 405 9.04 -6.67 -24.08
C ALA A 405 7.99 -6.56 -25.21
N PRO A 406 7.94 -7.56 -26.12
CA PRO A 406 6.93 -7.58 -27.20
C PRO A 406 5.53 -7.97 -26.71
N SER A 407 5.37 -8.41 -25.45
CA SER A 407 4.08 -8.76 -24.88
C SER A 407 4.08 -8.72 -23.33
N LEU A 408 2.88 -8.71 -22.74
CA LEU A 408 2.69 -8.78 -21.28
C LEU A 408 2.63 -10.21 -20.74
N GLN A 409 2.28 -11.18 -21.58
CA GLN A 409 1.96 -12.56 -21.18
C GLN A 409 3.11 -13.29 -20.44
N ALA A 410 4.36 -12.94 -20.76
CA ALA A 410 5.52 -13.59 -20.14
C ALA A 410 5.71 -13.24 -18.66
N THR A 411 5.21 -12.10 -18.20
CA THR A 411 5.55 -11.52 -16.87
C THR A 411 4.36 -11.03 -16.06
N MET A 412 3.17 -10.95 -16.67
CA MET A 412 1.95 -10.44 -16.04
C MET A 412 0.88 -11.53 -15.97
N SER A 413 0.17 -11.59 -14.85
CA SER A 413 -0.95 -12.52 -14.65
C SER A 413 -2.11 -12.21 -15.61
N ASP A 414 -2.74 -13.27 -16.13
CA ASP A 414 -3.78 -13.17 -17.14
C ASP A 414 -4.99 -12.31 -16.70
N TYR A 415 -5.39 -12.36 -15.42
CA TYR A 415 -6.48 -11.51 -14.92
C TYR A 415 -6.16 -10.01 -15.03
N LEU A 416 -4.90 -9.60 -14.77
CA LEU A 416 -4.48 -8.20 -14.93
C LEU A 416 -4.47 -7.78 -16.40
N ILE A 417 -3.97 -8.66 -17.28
CA ILE A 417 -3.98 -8.39 -18.72
C ILE A 417 -5.40 -8.14 -19.19
N ARG A 418 -6.36 -8.98 -18.78
CA ARG A 418 -7.78 -8.79 -19.13
C ARG A 418 -8.34 -7.46 -18.61
N GLN A 419 -8.07 -7.10 -17.35
CA GLN A 419 -8.53 -5.83 -16.79
C GLN A 419 -7.93 -4.63 -17.51
N ILE A 420 -6.65 -4.67 -17.86
CA ILE A 420 -5.97 -3.61 -18.60
C ILE A 420 -6.56 -3.49 -20.02
N THR A 421 -6.78 -4.61 -20.70
CA THR A 421 -7.33 -4.61 -22.06
C THR A 421 -8.79 -4.12 -22.10
N ALA A 422 -9.55 -4.33 -21.02
CA ALA A 422 -10.94 -3.88 -20.90
C ALA A 422 -11.07 -2.40 -20.46
N ALA A 423 -9.98 -1.75 -20.08
CA ALA A 423 -10.01 -0.37 -19.60
C ALA A 423 -9.71 0.62 -20.73
N ASP A 424 -10.71 1.39 -21.17
CA ASP A 424 -10.59 2.39 -22.27
C ASP A 424 -9.59 3.51 -21.96
N THR A 425 -9.26 3.72 -20.68
CA THR A 425 -8.31 4.75 -20.21
C THR A 425 -6.88 4.26 -20.16
N ILE A 426 -6.60 2.98 -20.47
CA ILE A 426 -5.24 2.41 -20.41
C ILE A 426 -4.76 2.02 -21.81
N ASP A 427 -3.66 2.64 -22.24
CA ASP A 427 -2.94 2.25 -23.45
C ASP A 427 -1.71 1.40 -23.10
N VAL A 428 -1.40 0.40 -23.92
CA VAL A 428 -0.18 -0.40 -23.78
C VAL A 428 0.74 -0.18 -24.98
N ARG A 429 1.91 0.42 -24.74
CA ARG A 429 2.97 0.56 -25.74
C ARG A 429 4.06 -0.47 -25.50
N GLN A 430 4.06 -1.50 -26.30
CA GLN A 430 5.07 -2.55 -26.29
C GLN A 430 6.34 -2.09 -26.98
N ARG A 431 7.47 -2.77 -26.74
CA ARG A 431 8.78 -2.46 -27.34
C ARG A 431 9.23 -1.01 -27.16
N THR A 432 8.72 -0.36 -26.10
CA THR A 432 8.94 1.07 -25.87
C THR A 432 9.72 1.29 -24.58
N GLU A 433 10.70 2.19 -24.62
CA GLU A 433 11.47 2.59 -23.45
C GLU A 433 11.56 4.11 -23.33
N VAL A 434 11.70 4.60 -22.11
CA VAL A 434 11.97 6.00 -21.82
C VAL A 434 13.47 6.24 -21.99
N VAL A 435 13.85 7.30 -22.68
CA VAL A 435 15.26 7.67 -22.88
C VAL A 435 15.60 9.03 -22.28
N GLU A 436 14.61 9.90 -22.05
CA GLU A 436 14.81 11.22 -21.45
C GLU A 436 13.49 11.74 -20.84
N ALA A 437 13.62 12.67 -19.88
CA ALA A 437 12.51 13.44 -19.34
C ALA A 437 12.72 14.94 -19.59
N THR A 438 11.64 15.66 -19.90
CA THR A 438 11.64 17.10 -20.13
C THR A 438 10.87 17.86 -19.06
N GLY A 439 11.14 19.17 -18.91
CA GLY A 439 10.50 20.10 -17.97
C GLY A 439 11.50 20.82 -17.07
N GLU A 440 11.17 22.03 -16.64
CA GLU A 440 11.92 22.78 -15.63
C GLU A 440 11.26 22.61 -14.26
N GLY A 441 12.01 22.13 -13.26
CA GLY A 441 11.52 21.92 -11.88
C GLY A 441 10.54 20.77 -11.70
N ARG A 442 9.81 20.34 -12.73
CA ARG A 442 8.89 19.18 -12.71
C ARG A 442 8.87 18.47 -14.07
N LEU A 443 8.34 17.25 -14.08
CA LEU A 443 8.11 16.54 -15.33
C LEU A 443 6.99 17.23 -16.14
N THR A 444 7.24 17.45 -17.44
CA THR A 444 6.25 17.93 -18.40
C THR A 444 6.16 17.08 -19.65
N GLY A 445 7.13 16.20 -19.88
CA GLY A 445 7.13 15.29 -21.00
C GLY A 445 8.18 14.21 -20.90
N LEU A 446 8.05 13.21 -21.76
CA LEU A 446 8.95 12.07 -21.90
C LEU A 446 9.41 11.93 -23.34
N VAL A 447 10.66 11.55 -23.52
CA VAL A 447 11.21 11.10 -24.79
C VAL A 447 11.19 9.57 -24.77
N LEU A 448 10.44 9.00 -25.70
CA LEU A 448 10.24 7.56 -25.84
C LEU A 448 10.96 7.06 -27.07
N ARG A 449 11.55 5.87 -26.99
CA ARG A 449 12.16 5.17 -28.11
C ARG A 449 11.46 3.84 -28.35
N ASP A 450 11.02 3.63 -29.58
CA ASP A 450 10.62 2.31 -30.06
C ASP A 450 11.88 1.45 -30.29
N ARG A 451 11.96 0.31 -29.62
CA ARG A 451 13.16 -0.56 -29.64
C ARG A 451 13.33 -1.36 -30.92
N GLU A 452 12.29 -1.49 -31.72
CA GLU A 452 12.33 -2.21 -33.01
C GLU A 452 12.70 -1.29 -34.16
N SER A 453 12.02 -0.17 -34.28
CA SER A 453 12.24 0.79 -35.36
C SER A 453 13.33 1.83 -35.04
N GLY A 454 13.68 2.00 -33.76
CA GLY A 454 14.58 3.06 -33.31
C GLY A 454 13.95 4.46 -33.31
N VAL A 455 12.69 4.60 -33.69
CA VAL A 455 11.99 5.88 -33.74
C VAL A 455 11.87 6.50 -32.37
N ILE A 456 12.22 7.78 -32.30
CA ILE A 456 12.11 8.60 -31.08
C ILE A 456 10.89 9.50 -31.21
N SER A 457 10.08 9.58 -30.14
CA SER A 457 8.94 10.47 -30.04
C SER A 457 8.91 11.17 -28.70
N THR A 458 8.51 12.44 -28.70
CA THR A 458 8.28 13.21 -27.45
C THR A 458 6.78 13.26 -27.20
N VAL A 459 6.39 12.98 -25.95
CA VAL A 459 5.02 12.96 -25.50
C VAL A 459 4.84 13.84 -24.27
N PRO A 460 3.70 14.54 -24.09
CA PRO A 460 3.39 15.20 -22.84
C PRO A 460 3.21 14.15 -21.73
N ALA A 461 3.64 14.46 -20.52
CA ALA A 461 3.50 13.57 -19.37
C ALA A 461 3.50 14.39 -18.08
N ALA A 462 2.46 14.27 -17.29
CA ALA A 462 2.41 14.88 -15.97
C ALA A 462 3.17 14.06 -14.93
N ALA A 463 3.18 12.72 -15.10
CA ALA A 463 3.91 11.81 -14.21
C ALA A 463 4.40 10.53 -14.90
N LEU A 464 5.49 9.97 -14.36
CA LEU A 464 6.07 8.68 -14.72
C LEU A 464 6.23 7.82 -13.46
N PHE A 465 5.60 6.64 -13.47
CA PHE A 465 5.73 5.63 -12.42
C PHE A 465 6.61 4.48 -12.88
N VAL A 466 7.73 4.23 -12.20
CA VAL A 466 8.73 3.23 -12.62
C VAL A 466 8.61 1.97 -11.76
N LEU A 467 8.23 0.85 -12.40
CA LEU A 467 7.93 -0.44 -11.78
C LEU A 467 8.68 -1.57 -12.51
N ILE A 468 10.02 -1.48 -12.56
CA ILE A 468 10.91 -2.36 -13.35
C ILE A 468 11.65 -3.43 -12.53
N GLY A 469 11.12 -3.75 -11.37
CA GLY A 469 11.71 -4.73 -10.47
C GLY A 469 12.49 -4.11 -9.32
N ALA A 470 13.16 -4.97 -8.56
CA ALA A 470 13.74 -4.59 -7.29
C ALA A 470 15.12 -5.20 -7.06
N GLU A 471 15.89 -4.59 -6.17
CA GLU A 471 17.19 -5.03 -5.71
C GLU A 471 17.15 -5.27 -4.19
N PRO A 472 17.79 -6.34 -3.69
CA PRO A 472 17.78 -6.63 -2.27
C PRO A 472 18.61 -5.62 -1.47
N HIS A 473 18.11 -5.22 -0.29
CA HIS A 473 18.80 -4.32 0.63
C HIS A 473 19.90 -5.04 1.41
N THR A 474 21.00 -5.36 0.77
CA THR A 474 22.09 -6.18 1.30
C THR A 474 23.47 -5.55 1.23
N GLY A 475 23.61 -4.34 0.66
CA GLY A 475 24.90 -3.67 0.51
C GLY A 475 25.62 -3.33 1.83
N TRP A 476 24.88 -3.27 2.93
CA TRP A 476 25.38 -2.99 4.26
C TRP A 476 25.79 -4.26 5.04
N LEU A 477 25.42 -5.44 4.56
CA LEU A 477 25.74 -6.72 5.20
C LEU A 477 27.24 -7.03 5.07
N PRO A 478 27.84 -7.67 6.09
CA PRO A 478 29.21 -8.12 6.02
C PRO A 478 29.42 -9.12 4.88
N THR A 479 30.66 -9.20 4.39
CA THR A 479 31.04 -10.05 3.25
C THR A 479 30.91 -11.54 3.53
N GLU A 480 30.95 -11.91 4.78
CA GLU A 480 30.79 -13.27 5.31
C GLU A 480 29.37 -13.83 5.05
N ILE A 481 28.38 -12.95 4.94
CA ILE A 481 27.02 -13.36 4.55
C ILE A 481 26.98 -13.56 3.04
N GLN A 482 26.87 -14.83 2.63
CA GLN A 482 26.87 -15.22 1.23
C GLN A 482 25.64 -14.69 0.49
N ARG A 483 25.89 -14.14 -0.69
CA ARG A 483 24.87 -13.59 -1.60
C ARG A 483 25.03 -14.19 -2.99
N ASP A 484 23.96 -14.19 -3.75
CA ASP A 484 24.04 -14.51 -5.17
C ASP A 484 24.61 -13.33 -5.98
N ARG A 485 24.75 -13.51 -7.30
CA ARG A 485 25.25 -12.47 -8.22
C ARG A 485 24.35 -11.23 -8.29
N HIS A 486 23.11 -11.29 -7.80
CA HIS A 486 22.16 -10.19 -7.76
C HIS A 486 22.03 -9.56 -6.37
N GLY A 487 22.80 -10.04 -5.40
CA GLY A 487 22.83 -9.53 -4.04
C GLY A 487 21.84 -10.19 -3.07
N TYR A 488 21.05 -11.18 -3.48
CA TYR A 488 20.12 -11.89 -2.60
C TYR A 488 20.87 -12.82 -1.63
N VAL A 489 20.43 -12.83 -0.36
CA VAL A 489 21.05 -13.63 0.71
C VAL A 489 20.79 -15.13 0.48
N ARG A 490 21.84 -15.94 0.52
CA ARG A 490 21.75 -17.40 0.49
C ARG A 490 21.52 -17.94 1.88
N THR A 491 20.65 -18.96 1.99
CA THR A 491 20.31 -19.60 3.27
C THR A 491 20.24 -21.12 3.13
N GLY A 492 20.37 -21.82 4.25
CA GLY A 492 20.20 -23.28 4.28
C GLY A 492 21.13 -24.01 3.35
N THR A 493 20.58 -24.89 2.52
CA THR A 493 21.33 -25.73 1.58
C THR A 493 22.03 -24.96 0.44
N GLU A 494 21.70 -23.69 0.24
CA GLU A 494 22.34 -22.86 -0.78
C GLU A 494 23.66 -22.22 -0.29
N VAL A 495 23.95 -22.32 1.00
CA VAL A 495 25.20 -21.87 1.60
C VAL A 495 26.32 -22.85 1.23
N THR A 496 27.30 -22.38 0.47
CA THR A 496 28.38 -23.22 -0.05
C THR A 496 29.58 -23.33 0.89
N THR A 497 29.83 -22.28 1.69
CA THR A 497 30.86 -22.26 2.74
C THR A 497 30.25 -21.68 4.00
N SER A 498 30.48 -22.33 5.13
CA SER A 498 29.93 -21.90 6.41
C SER A 498 30.98 -22.05 7.49
N THR A 499 30.98 -21.14 8.45
CA THR A 499 31.73 -21.28 9.70
C THR A 499 31.03 -22.21 10.70
N LEU A 500 29.85 -22.72 10.32
CA LEU A 500 29.08 -23.67 11.12
C LEU A 500 29.73 -25.06 11.09
N HIS A 501 29.83 -25.70 12.26
CA HIS A 501 30.23 -27.12 12.38
C HIS A 501 29.05 -28.10 12.14
N ARG A 502 27.91 -27.60 11.70
CA ARG A 502 26.68 -28.30 11.32
C ARG A 502 26.09 -27.70 10.03
N PRO A 503 25.22 -28.41 9.33
CA PRO A 503 24.46 -27.81 8.22
C PRO A 503 23.66 -26.57 8.72
N PRO A 504 23.62 -25.49 7.93
CA PRO A 504 22.77 -24.35 8.25
C PRO A 504 21.29 -24.76 8.32
N LEU A 505 20.54 -24.14 9.24
CA LEU A 505 19.09 -24.27 9.26
C LEU A 505 18.48 -23.65 7.97
N PRO A 506 17.27 -24.02 7.53
CA PRO A 506 16.71 -23.60 6.24
C PRO A 506 16.75 -22.09 5.95
N PHE A 507 16.54 -21.24 6.97
CA PHE A 507 16.65 -19.78 6.83
C PHE A 507 17.93 -19.19 7.42
N GLU A 508 18.83 -20.00 7.95
CA GLU A 508 20.12 -19.54 8.49
C GLU A 508 21.09 -19.22 7.35
N THR A 509 21.81 -18.13 7.50
CA THR A 509 22.83 -17.67 6.54
C THR A 509 24.14 -18.43 6.74
N SER A 510 25.20 -18.01 6.05
CA SER A 510 26.57 -18.52 6.27
C SER A 510 27.18 -18.11 7.62
N MET A 511 26.54 -17.22 8.37
CA MET A 511 26.96 -16.81 9.72
C MET A 511 26.01 -17.40 10.77
N PRO A 512 26.54 -18.06 11.82
CA PRO A 512 25.72 -18.69 12.87
C PRO A 512 24.80 -17.70 13.58
N GLY A 513 23.52 -18.07 13.76
CA GLY A 513 22.51 -17.25 14.44
C GLY A 513 22.09 -15.99 13.70
N ILE A 514 22.42 -15.90 12.41
CA ILE A 514 21.93 -14.86 11.53
C ILE A 514 21.07 -15.52 10.45
N PHE A 515 19.80 -15.13 10.40
CA PHE A 515 18.78 -15.68 9.51
C PHE A 515 18.37 -14.65 8.46
N ALA A 516 17.80 -15.08 7.34
CA ALA A 516 17.22 -14.20 6.34
C ALA A 516 15.90 -14.75 5.80
N VAL A 517 14.89 -13.87 5.67
CA VAL A 517 13.53 -14.23 5.25
C VAL A 517 12.92 -13.17 4.33
N GLY A 518 11.92 -13.56 3.57
CA GLY A 518 11.20 -12.69 2.66
C GLY A 518 12.00 -12.33 1.42
N ASP A 519 11.68 -11.20 0.83
CA ASP A 519 12.16 -10.82 -0.51
C ASP A 519 13.68 -10.61 -0.61
N VAL A 520 14.37 -10.39 0.49
CA VAL A 520 15.84 -10.27 0.56
C VAL A 520 16.55 -11.60 0.30
N ARG A 521 15.86 -12.72 0.53
CA ARG A 521 16.41 -14.08 0.42
C ARG A 521 16.41 -14.56 -1.03
N HIS A 522 17.48 -15.25 -1.45
CA HIS A 522 17.54 -15.99 -2.72
C HIS A 522 16.46 -17.06 -2.75
N GLY A 523 15.85 -17.27 -3.91
CA GLY A 523 14.78 -18.26 -4.10
C GLY A 523 13.45 -17.96 -3.39
N SER A 524 13.32 -16.86 -2.68
CA SER A 524 12.05 -16.44 -2.05
C SER A 524 10.97 -16.15 -3.10
N VAL A 525 9.75 -16.63 -2.84
CA VAL A 525 8.59 -16.33 -3.65
C VAL A 525 8.06 -14.94 -3.26
N LYS A 526 8.13 -13.99 -4.19
CA LYS A 526 7.75 -12.58 -3.99
C LYS A 526 6.23 -12.41 -3.80
N ARG A 527 5.72 -12.88 -2.66
CA ARG A 527 4.30 -12.79 -2.25
C ARG A 527 4.21 -12.50 -0.76
N VAL A 528 3.24 -11.69 -0.38
CA VAL A 528 3.00 -11.36 1.04
C VAL A 528 2.82 -12.61 1.90
N ALA A 529 1.98 -13.56 1.46
CA ALA A 529 1.73 -14.80 2.19
C ALA A 529 3.01 -15.66 2.35
N SER A 530 3.86 -15.72 1.32
CA SER A 530 5.14 -16.45 1.40
C SER A 530 6.09 -15.78 2.39
N SER A 531 6.18 -14.45 2.37
CA SER A 531 7.00 -13.68 3.31
C SER A 531 6.54 -13.88 4.76
N VAL A 532 5.22 -13.86 5.01
CA VAL A 532 4.63 -14.16 6.32
C VAL A 532 4.99 -15.57 6.77
N GLY A 533 4.85 -16.57 5.88
CA GLY A 533 5.20 -17.96 6.17
C GLY A 533 6.69 -18.13 6.49
N GLU A 534 7.59 -17.50 5.71
CA GLU A 534 9.03 -17.54 6.00
C GLU A 534 9.36 -16.90 7.36
N GLY A 535 8.75 -15.75 7.69
CA GLY A 535 8.95 -15.08 8.98
C GLY A 535 8.54 -15.94 10.17
N SER A 536 7.37 -16.58 10.10
CA SER A 536 6.89 -17.46 11.18
C SER A 536 7.76 -18.71 11.36
N VAL A 537 8.11 -19.39 10.26
CA VAL A 537 8.94 -20.60 10.33
C VAL A 537 10.37 -20.30 10.79
N ALA A 538 10.89 -19.12 10.46
CA ALA A 538 12.23 -18.72 10.90
C ALA A 538 12.31 -18.57 12.44
N ILE A 539 11.24 -18.19 13.10
CA ILE A 539 11.22 -18.10 14.58
C ILE A 539 11.38 -19.47 15.22
N GLN A 540 10.77 -20.53 14.68
CA GLN A 540 11.03 -21.88 15.15
C GLN A 540 12.53 -22.21 15.07
N GLN A 541 13.20 -21.84 13.98
CA GLN A 541 14.64 -22.07 13.81
C GLN A 541 15.49 -21.18 14.75
N VAL A 542 15.01 -19.99 15.11
CA VAL A 542 15.62 -19.15 16.15
C VAL A 542 15.55 -19.88 17.49
N HIS A 543 14.40 -20.45 17.86
CA HIS A 543 14.29 -21.28 19.07
C HIS A 543 15.26 -22.45 19.06
N ASP A 544 15.34 -23.21 17.94
CA ASP A 544 16.27 -24.33 17.79
C ASP A 544 17.73 -23.89 17.95
N TYR A 545 18.08 -22.70 17.44
CA TYR A 545 19.41 -22.12 17.59
C TYR A 545 19.69 -21.67 19.02
N LEU A 546 18.70 -21.11 19.72
CA LEU A 546 18.84 -20.60 21.08
C LEU A 546 18.77 -21.69 22.16
N ALA A 547 18.27 -22.88 21.81
CA ALA A 547 18.18 -24.00 22.72
C ALA A 547 19.58 -24.42 23.23
N PRO A 548 19.72 -24.81 24.52
CA PRO A 548 20.97 -25.35 25.03
C PRO A 548 21.40 -26.59 24.22
N PRO A 549 22.68 -26.78 23.93
CA PRO A 549 23.14 -28.00 23.26
C PRO A 549 22.80 -29.23 24.12
N GLY A 550 21.90 -30.08 23.64
CA GLY A 550 21.55 -31.34 24.29
C GLY A 550 20.08 -31.57 24.66
N PHE A 551 19.16 -30.75 24.17
CA PHE A 551 17.71 -31.06 24.21
C PHE A 551 17.19 -31.47 22.86
#